data_1d5fd75c99030f2ccc772526e4def436
#
_entry.id   1d5fd75c99030f2ccc772526e4def436
#
_cell.length_a   1.000
_cell.length_b   1.000
_cell.length_c   1.000
_cell.angle_alpha   90.00
_cell.angle_beta   90.00
_cell.angle_gamma   90.00
#
_symmetry.space_group_name_H-M   'P 1'
#
loop_
_entity.id
_entity.type
_entity.pdbx_description
1 polymer ?
#
loop_
_entity_poly.entity_id
_entity_poly.type
_entity_poly.pdbx_seq_one_letter_code
_entity_poly.pdbx_strand_id
1 'polypeptide(L)'
;MKLEVDIKKTLKAQDRVFQLDVRFRSDQDLMVIFGPSGSGKSVTIQTIAGLMTPDSGQILLNGRTLFDSRANINLQARERNVGYLFQDYALFPHLTVSHNIGFPIQRSAFTRLDEAAIKQIGPFLAAFELTEFANSYPRQLSGGQRQRVALARALIRRPDILLLDEPFAALDPLLRHKMRGELLQIRSRISVPMVVITHDPADVELLGDNLLIFENGQIRESLNFAGESSGTRRDQKIQEVLRQLVP
;
A
#
# COMPACT_ATOMS: atom_id res chain seq x y z
N MET A 1 12.69 7.86 -1.44
CA MET A 1 11.70 7.71 -2.57
C MET A 1 11.40 9.07 -3.18
N LYS A 2 11.06 9.15 -4.46
CA LYS A 2 10.53 10.38 -5.07
C LYS A 2 9.24 10.03 -5.83
N LEU A 3 8.10 10.37 -5.24
CA LEU A 3 6.78 10.17 -5.83
C LEU A 3 6.14 11.52 -6.14
N GLU A 4 5.75 11.74 -7.38
CA GLU A 4 5.04 12.94 -7.83
C GLU A 4 3.72 12.51 -8.48
N VAL A 5 2.61 13.05 -7.99
CA VAL A 5 1.27 12.74 -8.45
C VAL A 5 0.51 14.04 -8.70
N ASP A 6 -0.03 14.20 -9.89
CA ASP A 6 -0.93 15.28 -10.28
C ASP A 6 -1.97 14.66 -11.21
N ILE A 7 -3.14 14.28 -10.68
CA ILE A 7 -4.13 13.51 -11.41
C ILE A 7 -5.55 13.97 -11.13
N LYS A 8 -6.40 13.79 -12.16
CA LYS A 8 -7.84 13.90 -12.05
C LYS A 8 -8.52 12.60 -12.48
N LYS A 9 -9.57 12.22 -11.75
CA LYS A 9 -10.39 11.06 -12.06
C LYS A 9 -11.84 11.29 -11.70
N THR A 10 -12.74 11.04 -12.64
CA THR A 10 -14.18 11.07 -12.42
C THR A 10 -14.70 9.64 -12.38
N LEU A 11 -15.39 9.29 -11.31
CA LEU A 11 -16.10 8.03 -11.16
C LEU A 11 -17.61 8.31 -11.19
N LYS A 12 -18.34 7.57 -12.02
CA LYS A 12 -19.79 7.69 -12.15
C LYS A 12 -20.42 6.37 -11.73
N ALA A 13 -21.35 6.41 -10.78
CA ALA A 13 -22.14 5.27 -10.34
C ALA A 13 -23.60 5.70 -10.18
N GLN A 14 -24.48 5.22 -11.07
CA GLN A 14 -25.88 5.64 -11.12
C GLN A 14 -26.02 7.18 -11.06
N ASP A 15 -26.62 7.70 -9.97
CA ASP A 15 -26.88 9.14 -9.79
C ASP A 15 -25.76 9.87 -9.03
N ARG A 16 -24.64 9.18 -8.73
CA ARG A 16 -23.51 9.76 -7.98
C ARG A 16 -22.31 9.97 -8.88
N VAL A 17 -21.75 11.17 -8.81
CA VAL A 17 -20.49 11.52 -9.46
C VAL A 17 -19.47 11.85 -8.37
N PHE A 18 -18.36 11.11 -8.36
CA PHE A 18 -17.22 11.41 -7.51
C PHE A 18 -16.07 11.94 -8.37
N GLN A 19 -15.47 13.04 -7.94
CA GLN A 19 -14.34 13.66 -8.62
C GLN A 19 -13.11 13.64 -7.71
N LEU A 20 -12.04 13.04 -8.20
CA LEU A 20 -10.71 13.10 -7.59
C LEU A 20 -9.90 14.17 -8.33
N ASP A 21 -9.32 15.10 -7.58
CA ASP A 21 -8.37 16.10 -8.08
C ASP A 21 -7.28 16.27 -7.02
N VAL A 22 -6.16 15.56 -7.21
CA VAL A 22 -5.10 15.50 -6.21
C VAL A 22 -3.75 15.80 -6.81
N ARG A 23 -2.98 16.64 -6.09
CA ARG A 23 -1.61 16.97 -6.44
C ARG A 23 -0.73 16.93 -5.20
N PHE A 24 0.30 16.10 -5.24
CA PHE A 24 1.29 16.01 -4.16
C PHE A 24 2.63 15.50 -4.66
N ARG A 25 3.65 15.73 -3.83
CA ARG A 25 4.99 15.21 -4.01
C ARG A 25 5.52 14.72 -2.67
N SER A 26 6.21 13.59 -2.65
CA SER A 26 6.89 13.06 -1.48
C SER A 26 8.27 12.55 -1.85
N ASP A 27 9.26 12.88 -1.02
CA ASP A 27 10.61 12.32 -1.04
C ASP A 27 10.88 11.39 0.15
N GLN A 28 9.87 11.18 1.00
CA GLN A 28 9.95 10.37 2.21
C GLN A 28 9.76 8.88 1.92
N ASP A 29 10.36 8.04 2.77
CA ASP A 29 10.26 6.58 2.64
C ASP A 29 8.98 6.00 3.26
N LEU A 30 8.24 6.79 4.03
CA LEU A 30 6.93 6.44 4.53
C LEU A 30 5.99 7.62 4.40
N MET A 31 4.84 7.39 3.75
CA MET A 31 3.76 8.35 3.64
C MET A 31 2.44 7.69 4.07
N VAL A 32 1.67 8.40 4.87
CA VAL A 32 0.33 8.01 5.28
C VAL A 32 -0.70 8.88 4.55
N ILE A 33 -1.69 8.26 3.95
CA ILE A 33 -2.86 8.92 3.39
C ILE A 33 -4.04 8.61 4.31
N PHE A 34 -4.54 9.63 4.99
CA PHE A 34 -5.62 9.53 5.97
C PHE A 34 -6.88 10.26 5.48
N GLY A 35 -8.04 9.78 5.89
CA GLY A 35 -9.33 10.43 5.63
C GLY A 35 -10.51 9.47 5.68
N PRO A 36 -11.75 9.98 5.64
CA PRO A 36 -12.95 9.15 5.72
C PRO A 36 -13.08 8.20 4.54
N SER A 37 -13.92 7.17 4.69
CA SER A 37 -14.27 6.26 3.60
C SER A 37 -14.89 7.05 2.44
N GLY A 38 -14.52 6.70 1.20
CA GLY A 38 -15.00 7.41 0.01
C GLY A 38 -14.27 8.71 -0.32
N SER A 39 -13.25 9.15 0.45
CA SER A 39 -12.51 10.40 0.16
C SER A 39 -11.56 10.32 -1.04
N GLY A 40 -11.37 9.15 -1.68
CA GLY A 40 -10.54 8.98 -2.87
C GLY A 40 -9.17 8.36 -2.64
N LYS A 41 -8.83 7.95 -1.42
CA LYS A 41 -7.54 7.36 -1.06
C LYS A 41 -7.19 6.12 -1.90
N SER A 42 -8.06 5.11 -1.90
CA SER A 42 -7.85 3.87 -2.67
C SER A 42 -7.79 4.14 -4.17
N VAL A 43 -8.64 5.06 -4.69
CA VAL A 43 -8.59 5.48 -6.10
C VAL A 43 -7.20 6.03 -6.44
N THR A 44 -6.63 6.87 -5.58
CA THR A 44 -5.31 7.46 -5.79
C THR A 44 -4.22 6.39 -5.89
N ILE A 45 -4.12 5.47 -4.92
CA ILE A 45 -3.06 4.44 -4.99
C ILE A 45 -3.32 3.40 -6.10
N GLN A 46 -4.56 3.12 -6.46
CA GLN A 46 -4.90 2.29 -7.62
C GLN A 46 -4.44 2.94 -8.93
N THR A 47 -4.52 4.28 -9.05
CA THR A 47 -3.98 4.96 -10.22
C THR A 47 -2.45 4.90 -10.25
N ILE A 48 -1.77 5.03 -9.10
CA ILE A 48 -0.31 4.86 -9.00
C ILE A 48 0.10 3.45 -9.39
N ALA A 49 -0.63 2.44 -8.93
CA ALA A 49 -0.39 1.04 -9.25
C ALA A 49 -0.69 0.65 -10.71
N GLY A 50 -1.43 1.48 -11.46
CA GLY A 50 -1.90 1.16 -12.81
C GLY A 50 -3.08 0.20 -12.85
N LEU A 51 -3.78 0.04 -11.73
CA LEU A 51 -5.04 -0.73 -11.62
C LEU A 51 -6.24 0.10 -12.09
N MET A 52 -6.08 1.42 -12.10
CA MET A 52 -7.06 2.38 -12.62
C MET A 52 -6.33 3.45 -13.45
N THR A 53 -6.92 3.87 -14.56
CA THR A 53 -6.37 4.94 -15.40
C THR A 53 -6.94 6.29 -14.98
N PRO A 54 -6.14 7.30 -14.64
CA PRO A 54 -6.61 8.67 -14.46
C PRO A 54 -7.23 9.24 -15.75
N ASP A 55 -8.12 10.23 -15.64
CA ASP A 55 -8.68 10.90 -16.82
C ASP A 55 -7.68 11.93 -17.39
N SER A 56 -6.86 12.53 -16.53
CA SER A 56 -5.79 13.45 -16.94
C SER A 56 -4.72 13.58 -15.87
N GLY A 57 -3.57 14.14 -16.23
CA GLY A 57 -2.47 14.46 -15.34
C GLY A 57 -1.22 13.63 -15.55
N GLN A 58 -0.42 13.48 -14.50
CA GLN A 58 0.87 12.81 -14.55
C GLN A 58 1.19 12.08 -13.23
N ILE A 59 1.87 10.94 -13.34
CA ILE A 59 2.43 10.17 -12.22
C ILE A 59 3.89 9.84 -12.52
N LEU A 60 4.79 10.25 -11.62
CA LEU A 60 6.22 9.92 -11.69
C LEU A 60 6.66 9.18 -10.41
N LEU A 61 7.46 8.15 -10.58
CA LEU A 61 8.11 7.42 -9.49
C LEU A 61 9.61 7.36 -9.77
N ASN A 62 10.42 7.95 -8.87
CA ASN A 62 11.89 8.03 -9.00
C ASN A 62 12.35 8.63 -10.35
N GLY A 63 11.60 9.61 -10.87
CA GLY A 63 11.87 10.26 -12.17
C GLY A 63 11.36 9.49 -13.40
N ARG A 64 10.85 8.25 -13.21
CA ARG A 64 10.22 7.47 -14.27
C ARG A 64 8.74 7.86 -14.39
N THR A 65 8.30 8.22 -15.60
CA THR A 65 6.89 8.48 -15.90
C THR A 65 6.11 7.18 -15.96
N LEU A 66 5.12 7.01 -15.06
CA LEU A 66 4.21 5.87 -15.05
C LEU A 66 2.93 6.17 -15.83
N PHE A 67 2.48 7.42 -15.77
CA PHE A 67 1.33 7.94 -16.49
C PHE A 67 1.59 9.40 -16.88
N ASP A 68 1.21 9.78 -18.10
CA ASP A 68 1.16 11.16 -18.57
C ASP A 68 0.13 11.28 -19.69
N SER A 69 -0.98 11.97 -19.42
CA SER A 69 -2.07 12.13 -20.36
C SER A 69 -1.69 12.98 -21.58
N ARG A 70 -0.74 13.91 -21.44
CA ARG A 70 -0.28 14.79 -22.53
C ARG A 70 0.69 14.08 -23.45
N ALA A 71 1.58 13.25 -22.86
CA ALA A 71 2.54 12.45 -23.61
C ALA A 71 1.98 11.11 -24.09
N ASN A 72 0.70 10.80 -23.79
CA ASN A 72 0.05 9.53 -24.08
C ASN A 72 0.80 8.31 -23.51
N ILE A 73 1.36 8.47 -22.29
CA ILE A 73 2.07 7.42 -21.56
C ILE A 73 1.11 6.82 -20.53
N ASN A 74 0.89 5.50 -20.57
CA ASN A 74 0.16 4.77 -19.54
C ASN A 74 0.74 3.36 -19.41
N LEU A 75 1.72 3.20 -18.51
CA LEU A 75 2.32 1.91 -18.23
C LEU A 75 1.30 0.97 -17.57
N GLN A 76 1.26 -0.27 -18.04
CA GLN A 76 0.43 -1.29 -17.40
C GLN A 76 0.94 -1.60 -15.98
N ALA A 77 0.07 -2.08 -15.09
CA ALA A 77 0.42 -2.39 -13.69
C ALA A 77 1.67 -3.28 -13.57
N ARG A 78 1.80 -4.31 -14.43
CA ARG A 78 2.96 -5.23 -14.46
C ARG A 78 4.30 -4.56 -14.82
N GLU A 79 4.25 -3.38 -15.45
CA GLU A 79 5.42 -2.63 -15.92
C GLU A 79 5.86 -1.56 -14.91
N ARG A 80 5.01 -1.23 -13.92
CA ARG A 80 5.26 -0.14 -12.96
C ARG A 80 6.21 -0.51 -11.84
N ASN A 81 6.50 -1.78 -11.64
CA ASN A 81 7.30 -2.30 -10.52
C ASN A 81 6.80 -1.83 -9.14
N VAL A 82 5.50 -1.86 -8.94
CA VAL A 82 4.81 -1.44 -7.72
C VAL A 82 4.31 -2.67 -6.97
N GLY A 83 4.60 -2.77 -5.68
CA GLY A 83 3.96 -3.74 -4.79
C GLY A 83 2.61 -3.20 -4.30
N TYR A 84 1.56 -4.03 -4.31
CA TYR A 84 0.23 -3.62 -3.85
C TYR A 84 -0.34 -4.63 -2.85
N LEU A 85 -0.76 -4.15 -1.70
CA LEU A 85 -1.52 -4.91 -0.72
C LEU A 85 -2.97 -4.44 -0.73
N PHE A 86 -3.87 -5.33 -1.13
CA PHE A 86 -5.32 -5.09 -1.11
C PHE A 86 -5.88 -5.21 0.31
N GLN A 87 -6.97 -4.51 0.57
CA GLN A 87 -7.66 -4.51 1.88
C GLN A 87 -8.09 -5.92 2.34
N ASP A 88 -8.51 -6.78 1.41
CA ASP A 88 -8.90 -8.18 1.65
C ASP A 88 -7.75 -9.17 1.40
N TYR A 89 -6.51 -8.65 1.26
CA TYR A 89 -5.28 -9.38 0.91
C TYR A 89 -5.30 -10.02 -0.48
N ALA A 90 -6.43 -10.22 -1.13
CA ALA A 90 -6.62 -10.81 -2.46
C ALA A 90 -5.75 -12.06 -2.69
N LEU A 91 -5.66 -12.96 -1.70
CA LEU A 91 -4.93 -14.22 -1.84
C LEU A 91 -5.72 -15.17 -2.74
N PHE A 92 -4.98 -15.90 -3.58
CA PHE A 92 -5.57 -16.94 -4.43
C PHE A 92 -5.97 -18.14 -3.56
N PRO A 93 -7.27 -18.45 -3.39
CA PRO A 93 -7.73 -19.44 -2.42
C PRO A 93 -7.34 -20.88 -2.79
N HIS A 94 -7.09 -21.12 -4.07
CA HIS A 94 -6.70 -22.42 -4.64
C HIS A 94 -5.17 -22.63 -4.71
N LEU A 95 -4.38 -21.63 -4.32
CA LEU A 95 -2.92 -21.71 -4.28
C LEU A 95 -2.43 -21.81 -2.83
N THR A 96 -1.36 -22.58 -2.61
CA THR A 96 -0.68 -22.62 -1.31
C THR A 96 0.03 -21.31 -1.00
N VAL A 97 0.53 -21.16 0.21
CA VAL A 97 1.36 -19.99 0.62
C VAL A 97 2.54 -19.80 -0.31
N SER A 98 3.31 -20.85 -0.59
CA SER A 98 4.46 -20.75 -1.50
C SER A 98 4.04 -20.31 -2.91
N HIS A 99 2.94 -20.83 -3.44
CA HIS A 99 2.44 -20.46 -4.75
C HIS A 99 1.87 -19.03 -4.77
N ASN A 100 1.18 -18.60 -3.70
CA ASN A 100 0.74 -17.21 -3.58
C ASN A 100 1.93 -16.23 -3.59
N ILE A 101 2.97 -16.50 -2.79
CA ILE A 101 4.17 -15.66 -2.74
C ILE A 101 4.89 -15.69 -4.09
N GLY A 102 5.05 -16.86 -4.70
CA GLY A 102 5.75 -17.05 -5.97
C GLY A 102 5.00 -16.55 -7.20
N PHE A 103 3.69 -16.31 -7.11
CA PHE A 103 2.84 -15.94 -8.24
C PHE A 103 3.40 -14.81 -9.12
N PRO A 104 3.92 -13.69 -8.56
CA PRO A 104 4.42 -12.59 -9.37
C PRO A 104 5.70 -12.88 -10.15
N ILE A 105 6.44 -13.94 -9.80
CA ILE A 105 7.73 -14.31 -10.44
C ILE A 105 7.60 -15.55 -11.32
N GLN A 106 6.45 -16.22 -11.33
CA GLN A 106 6.19 -17.37 -12.16
C GLN A 106 5.88 -16.97 -13.62
N ARG A 107 6.30 -17.81 -14.55
CA ARG A 107 5.95 -17.67 -15.97
C ARG A 107 4.50 -18.07 -16.28
N SER A 108 3.92 -18.94 -15.47
CA SER A 108 2.53 -19.41 -15.60
C SER A 108 1.95 -19.74 -14.22
N ALA A 109 0.74 -19.27 -13.96
CA ALA A 109 0.02 -19.49 -12.70
C ALA A 109 -0.32 -20.97 -12.42
N PHE A 110 -0.28 -21.82 -13.44
CA PHE A 110 -0.70 -23.23 -13.38
C PHE A 110 0.48 -24.22 -13.40
N THR A 111 1.72 -23.71 -13.41
CA THR A 111 2.91 -24.57 -13.41
C THR A 111 3.43 -24.80 -12.00
N ARG A 112 4.05 -25.96 -11.80
CA ARG A 112 4.80 -26.23 -10.57
C ARG A 112 5.90 -25.17 -10.39
N LEU A 113 6.14 -24.75 -9.14
CA LEU A 113 7.26 -23.85 -8.82
C LEU A 113 8.56 -24.51 -9.32
N ASP A 114 9.29 -23.79 -10.15
CA ASP A 114 10.63 -24.23 -10.56
C ASP A 114 11.66 -24.00 -9.43
N GLU A 115 12.83 -24.59 -9.56
CA GLU A 115 13.89 -24.45 -8.54
C GLU A 115 14.32 -23.00 -8.31
N ALA A 116 14.32 -22.17 -9.35
CA ALA A 116 14.66 -20.77 -9.26
C ALA A 116 13.63 -19.99 -8.44
N ALA A 117 12.34 -20.26 -8.64
CA ALA A 117 11.27 -19.66 -7.84
C ALA A 117 11.32 -20.14 -6.40
N ILE A 118 11.53 -21.45 -6.14
CA ILE A 118 11.68 -22.01 -4.78
C ILE A 118 12.82 -21.33 -4.05
N LYS A 119 13.98 -21.16 -4.71
CA LYS A 119 15.15 -20.48 -4.13
C LYS A 119 14.86 -19.01 -3.78
N GLN A 120 14.05 -18.32 -4.59
CA GLN A 120 13.65 -16.93 -4.31
C GLN A 120 12.59 -16.84 -3.20
N ILE A 121 11.65 -17.79 -3.10
CA ILE A 121 10.56 -17.80 -2.13
C ILE A 121 11.08 -18.13 -0.72
N GLY A 122 12.06 -19.03 -0.58
CA GLY A 122 12.56 -19.52 0.70
C GLY A 122 12.95 -18.41 1.69
N PRO A 123 13.75 -17.41 1.31
CA PRO A 123 14.08 -16.28 2.18
C PRO A 123 12.85 -15.47 2.63
N PHE A 124 11.83 -15.33 1.79
CA PHE A 124 10.59 -14.65 2.16
C PHE A 124 9.75 -15.48 3.14
N LEU A 125 9.66 -16.80 2.95
CA LEU A 125 9.00 -17.67 3.92
C LEU A 125 9.66 -17.55 5.31
N ALA A 126 10.98 -17.55 5.37
CA ALA A 126 11.71 -17.39 6.63
C ALA A 126 11.54 -15.99 7.24
N ALA A 127 11.69 -14.92 6.44
CA ALA A 127 11.61 -13.54 6.90
C ALA A 127 10.22 -13.16 7.43
N PHE A 128 9.16 -13.77 6.87
CA PHE A 128 7.77 -13.57 7.27
C PHE A 128 7.23 -14.64 8.22
N GLU A 129 8.08 -15.54 8.74
CA GLU A 129 7.71 -16.64 9.68
C GLU A 129 6.60 -17.54 9.09
N LEU A 130 6.71 -17.88 7.81
CA LEU A 130 5.73 -18.66 7.06
C LEU A 130 6.25 -20.05 6.63
N THR A 131 7.46 -20.43 7.05
CA THR A 131 8.11 -21.67 6.60
C THR A 131 7.26 -22.91 6.85
N GLU A 132 6.69 -23.04 8.06
CA GLU A 132 5.81 -24.16 8.44
C GLU A 132 4.49 -24.18 7.68
N PHE A 133 4.06 -23.02 7.16
CA PHE A 133 2.80 -22.84 6.42
C PHE A 133 2.98 -22.89 4.90
N ALA A 134 4.20 -23.18 4.40
CA ALA A 134 4.54 -23.10 2.98
C ALA A 134 3.55 -23.87 2.07
N ASN A 135 3.03 -25.00 2.53
CA ASN A 135 2.08 -25.85 1.82
C ASN A 135 0.61 -25.65 2.22
N SER A 136 0.34 -24.74 3.18
CA SER A 136 -1.02 -24.42 3.63
C SER A 136 -1.76 -23.55 2.61
N TYR A 137 -3.09 -23.66 2.60
CA TYR A 137 -3.96 -22.80 1.82
C TYR A 137 -4.45 -21.59 2.63
N PRO A 138 -4.85 -20.47 2.01
CA PRO A 138 -5.30 -19.25 2.71
C PRO A 138 -6.39 -19.48 3.76
N ARG A 139 -7.31 -20.43 3.52
CA ARG A 139 -8.38 -20.80 4.46
C ARG A 139 -7.89 -21.41 5.79
N GLN A 140 -6.67 -21.92 5.82
CA GLN A 140 -6.04 -22.57 6.97
C GLN A 140 -5.22 -21.59 7.82
N LEU A 141 -5.11 -20.33 7.37
CA LEU A 141 -4.28 -19.30 7.97
C LEU A 141 -5.09 -18.36 8.86
N SER A 142 -4.46 -17.86 9.93
CA SER A 142 -4.98 -16.73 10.70
C SER A 142 -4.98 -15.43 9.88
N GLY A 143 -5.69 -14.39 10.34
CA GLY A 143 -5.68 -13.07 9.69
C GLY A 143 -4.27 -12.50 9.50
N GLY A 144 -3.44 -12.54 10.55
CA GLY A 144 -2.06 -12.07 10.48
C GLY A 144 -1.18 -12.89 9.54
N GLN A 145 -1.35 -14.21 9.50
CA GLN A 145 -0.64 -15.07 8.56
C GLN A 145 -1.03 -14.75 7.11
N ARG A 146 -2.32 -14.54 6.82
CA ARG A 146 -2.78 -14.09 5.49
C ARG A 146 -2.16 -12.76 5.08
N GLN A 147 -2.09 -11.81 6.01
CA GLN A 147 -1.45 -10.51 5.75
C GLN A 147 0.04 -10.67 5.43
N ARG A 148 0.78 -11.47 6.21
CA ARG A 148 2.20 -11.75 5.96
C ARG A 148 2.42 -12.40 4.59
N VAL A 149 1.57 -13.33 4.18
CA VAL A 149 1.62 -13.93 2.82
C VAL A 149 1.41 -12.87 1.74
N ALA A 150 0.44 -11.98 1.91
CA ALA A 150 0.16 -10.92 0.95
C ALA A 150 1.30 -9.89 0.87
N LEU A 151 1.91 -9.52 2.00
CA LEU A 151 3.09 -8.65 2.04
C LEU A 151 4.30 -9.33 1.35
N ALA A 152 4.58 -10.59 1.66
CA ALA A 152 5.66 -11.35 1.02
C ALA A 152 5.45 -11.41 -0.51
N ARG A 153 4.21 -11.67 -0.96
CA ARG A 153 3.85 -11.65 -2.39
C ARG A 153 4.06 -10.29 -3.04
N ALA A 154 3.69 -9.20 -2.36
CA ALA A 154 3.87 -7.85 -2.89
C ALA A 154 5.34 -7.46 -3.01
N LEU A 155 6.21 -8.01 -2.16
CA LEU A 155 7.63 -7.65 -2.03
C LEU A 155 8.58 -8.54 -2.84
N ILE A 156 8.16 -9.74 -3.27
CA ILE A 156 9.07 -10.72 -3.89
C ILE A 156 9.72 -10.21 -5.19
N ARG A 157 9.06 -9.29 -5.91
CA ARG A 157 9.62 -8.63 -7.10
C ARG A 157 10.55 -7.47 -6.78
N ARG A 158 10.80 -7.16 -5.50
CA ARG A 158 11.57 -6.00 -5.05
C ARG A 158 11.06 -4.70 -5.68
N PRO A 159 9.82 -4.30 -5.37
CA PRO A 159 9.20 -3.14 -6.00
C PRO A 159 9.91 -1.83 -5.59
N ASP A 160 9.76 -0.81 -6.45
CA ASP A 160 10.27 0.55 -6.18
C ASP A 160 9.45 1.28 -5.10
N ILE A 161 8.21 0.84 -4.86
CA ILE A 161 7.29 1.35 -3.85
C ILE A 161 6.29 0.26 -3.46
N LEU A 162 5.88 0.22 -2.18
CA LEU A 162 4.82 -0.62 -1.65
C LEU A 162 3.60 0.23 -1.29
N LEU A 163 2.46 -0.08 -1.89
CA LEU A 163 1.18 0.59 -1.65
C LEU A 163 0.29 -0.33 -0.80
N LEU A 164 -0.12 0.14 0.37
CA LEU A 164 -0.90 -0.62 1.36
C LEU A 164 -2.29 0.01 1.50
N ASP A 165 -3.32 -0.70 1.03
CA ASP A 165 -4.71 -0.24 1.08
C ASP A 165 -5.39 -0.79 2.34
N GLU A 166 -5.52 0.05 3.36
CA GLU A 166 -6.12 -0.28 4.65
C GLU A 166 -5.61 -1.62 5.23
N PRO A 167 -4.29 -1.77 5.43
CA PRO A 167 -3.67 -3.06 5.70
C PRO A 167 -4.18 -3.76 6.96
N PHE A 168 -4.77 -3.01 7.90
CA PHE A 168 -5.20 -3.54 9.19
C PHE A 168 -6.72 -3.58 9.38
N ALA A 169 -7.52 -3.12 8.41
CA ALA A 169 -8.97 -2.97 8.56
C ALA A 169 -9.70 -4.30 8.83
N ALA A 170 -9.22 -5.40 8.23
CA ALA A 170 -9.82 -6.73 8.35
C ALA A 170 -9.42 -7.51 9.64
N LEU A 171 -8.64 -6.89 10.54
CA LEU A 171 -8.11 -7.52 11.75
C LEU A 171 -8.89 -7.09 13.00
N ASP A 172 -9.00 -8.01 13.98
CA ASP A 172 -9.46 -7.65 15.31
C ASP A 172 -8.50 -6.66 16.01
N PRO A 173 -8.95 -5.92 17.04
CA PRO A 173 -8.15 -4.85 17.65
C PRO A 173 -6.80 -5.32 18.22
N LEU A 174 -6.75 -6.52 18.83
CA LEU A 174 -5.52 -7.06 19.43
C LEU A 174 -4.50 -7.43 18.35
N LEU A 175 -4.96 -8.12 17.32
CA LEU A 175 -4.13 -8.51 16.18
C LEU A 175 -3.67 -7.29 15.39
N ARG A 176 -4.53 -6.27 15.23
CA ARG A 176 -4.19 -5.00 14.58
C ARG A 176 -3.01 -4.31 15.26
N HIS A 177 -3.04 -4.20 16.61
CA HIS A 177 -1.92 -3.61 17.37
C HIS A 177 -0.60 -4.38 17.12
N LYS A 178 -0.64 -5.71 17.14
CA LYS A 178 0.52 -6.57 16.86
C LYS A 178 1.04 -6.35 15.43
N MET A 179 0.15 -6.35 14.44
CA MET A 179 0.51 -6.22 13.02
C MET A 179 1.07 -4.85 12.65
N ARG A 180 0.67 -3.78 13.35
CA ARG A 180 1.30 -2.45 13.25
C ARG A 180 2.79 -2.52 13.63
N GLY A 181 3.11 -3.14 14.77
CA GLY A 181 4.49 -3.35 15.20
C GLY A 181 5.30 -4.20 14.21
N GLU A 182 4.69 -5.26 13.66
CA GLU A 182 5.31 -6.09 12.64
C GLU A 182 5.60 -5.33 11.34
N LEU A 183 4.70 -4.47 10.88
CA LEU A 183 4.94 -3.65 9.69
C LEU A 183 6.15 -2.72 9.87
N LEU A 184 6.32 -2.12 11.05
CA LEU A 184 7.50 -1.31 11.37
C LEU A 184 8.79 -2.14 11.37
N GLN A 185 8.76 -3.37 11.91
CA GLN A 185 9.91 -4.28 11.85
C GLN A 185 10.22 -4.72 10.41
N ILE A 186 9.20 -4.99 9.59
CA ILE A 186 9.37 -5.30 8.18
C ILE A 186 10.00 -4.09 7.47
N ARG A 187 9.48 -2.87 7.71
CA ARG A 187 10.05 -1.63 7.16
C ARG A 187 11.54 -1.48 7.48
N SER A 188 11.96 -1.73 8.73
CA SER A 188 13.37 -1.60 9.14
C SER A 188 14.30 -2.61 8.44
N ARG A 189 13.77 -3.75 8.01
CA ARG A 189 14.53 -4.81 7.32
C ARG A 189 14.51 -4.67 5.79
N ILE A 190 13.50 -4.01 5.26
CA ILE A 190 13.26 -3.90 3.81
C ILE A 190 13.32 -2.43 3.44
N SER A 191 14.34 -2.04 2.67
CA SER A 191 14.52 -0.65 2.20
C SER A 191 13.58 -0.30 1.04
N VAL A 192 12.29 -0.69 1.13
CA VAL A 192 11.26 -0.36 0.15
C VAL A 192 10.38 0.75 0.70
N PRO A 193 10.26 1.89 0.01
CA PRO A 193 9.37 2.97 0.41
C PRO A 193 7.91 2.52 0.43
N MET A 194 7.11 3.09 1.35
CA MET A 194 5.73 2.67 1.59
C MET A 194 4.76 3.85 1.56
N VAL A 195 3.59 3.63 0.96
CA VAL A 195 2.40 4.48 1.11
C VAL A 195 1.33 3.65 1.80
N VAL A 196 0.85 4.12 2.93
CA VAL A 196 -0.18 3.45 3.74
C VAL A 196 -1.45 4.27 3.69
N ILE A 197 -2.55 3.67 3.24
CA ILE A 197 -3.87 4.24 3.39
C ILE A 197 -4.51 3.72 4.65
N THR A 198 -5.10 4.62 5.43
CA THR A 198 -5.87 4.27 6.61
C THR A 198 -6.98 5.30 6.90
N HIS A 199 -7.96 4.88 7.66
CA HIS A 199 -8.92 5.75 8.33
C HIS A 199 -8.83 5.63 9.87
N ASP A 200 -7.87 4.82 10.38
CA ASP A 200 -7.65 4.62 11.81
C ASP A 200 -6.62 5.63 12.34
N PRO A 201 -6.99 6.50 13.31
CA PRO A 201 -6.09 7.46 13.93
C PRO A 201 -4.81 6.85 14.52
N ALA A 202 -4.92 5.65 15.09
CA ALA A 202 -3.77 4.98 15.69
C ALA A 202 -2.70 4.55 14.67
N ASP A 203 -3.07 4.35 13.40
CA ASP A 203 -2.10 4.13 12.32
C ASP A 203 -1.33 5.43 12.03
N VAL A 204 -2.03 6.57 12.04
CA VAL A 204 -1.42 7.88 11.82
C VAL A 204 -0.43 8.22 12.93
N GLU A 205 -0.80 7.98 14.19
CA GLU A 205 0.09 8.21 15.33
C GLU A 205 1.39 7.40 15.21
N LEU A 206 1.28 6.16 14.78
CA LEU A 206 2.42 5.26 14.70
C LEU A 206 3.28 5.48 13.44
N LEU A 207 2.66 5.78 12.29
CA LEU A 207 3.29 5.76 10.97
C LEU A 207 3.42 7.16 10.34
N GLY A 208 2.84 8.20 10.94
CA GLY A 208 2.58 9.49 10.32
C GLY A 208 3.76 10.45 10.23
N ASP A 209 4.93 10.04 9.72
CA ASP A 209 6.06 10.98 9.49
C ASP A 209 5.76 11.94 8.34
N ASN A 210 5.03 11.50 7.32
CA ASN A 210 4.50 12.31 6.24
C ASN A 210 3.03 11.96 6.04
N LEU A 211 2.15 12.90 6.28
CA LEU A 211 0.70 12.70 6.34
C LEU A 211 -0.01 13.57 5.29
N LEU A 212 -0.79 12.92 4.42
CA LEU A 212 -1.75 13.57 3.54
C LEU A 212 -3.17 13.32 4.03
N ILE A 213 -3.94 14.38 4.22
CA ILE A 213 -5.33 14.32 4.65
C ILE A 213 -6.24 14.53 3.45
N PHE A 214 -7.04 13.50 3.17
CA PHE A 214 -7.98 13.47 2.06
C PHE A 214 -9.39 13.77 2.52
N GLU A 215 -10.07 14.63 1.79
CA GLU A 215 -11.47 14.94 1.98
C GLU A 215 -12.14 15.22 0.61
N ASN A 216 -13.27 14.56 0.33
CA ASN A 216 -14.10 14.80 -0.88
C ASN A 216 -13.31 14.82 -2.21
N GLY A 217 -12.36 13.90 -2.38
CA GLY A 217 -11.57 13.79 -3.61
C GLY A 217 -10.41 14.77 -3.74
N GLN A 218 -10.08 15.49 -2.69
CA GLN A 218 -8.99 16.47 -2.66
C GLN A 218 -8.08 16.27 -1.44
N ILE A 219 -6.88 16.86 -1.49
CA ILE A 219 -5.98 16.93 -0.35
C ILE A 219 -6.34 18.21 0.43
N ARG A 220 -6.87 18.02 1.65
CA ARG A 220 -7.18 19.10 2.57
C ARG A 220 -5.92 19.68 3.22
N GLU A 221 -5.01 18.79 3.63
CA GLU A 221 -3.80 19.17 4.36
C GLU A 221 -2.66 18.21 4.06
N SER A 222 -1.43 18.73 4.08
CA SER A 222 -0.19 17.97 3.96
C SER A 222 0.75 18.33 5.08
N LEU A 223 1.12 17.36 5.91
CA LEU A 223 1.97 17.53 7.08
C LEU A 223 3.23 16.69 6.90
N ASN A 224 4.39 17.30 7.14
CA ASN A 224 5.68 16.62 7.10
C ASN A 224 6.38 16.82 8.44
N PHE A 225 6.60 15.72 9.15
CA PHE A 225 7.28 15.66 10.44
C PHE A 225 8.69 15.05 10.33
N ALA A 226 9.21 14.87 9.11
CA ALA A 226 10.54 14.31 8.92
C ALA A 226 11.60 15.20 9.58
N GLY A 227 12.37 14.62 10.52
CA GLY A 227 13.38 15.35 11.30
C GLY A 227 12.87 15.95 12.63
N GLU A 228 11.57 15.92 12.89
CA GLU A 228 11.05 16.18 14.23
C GLU A 228 11.15 14.87 15.04
N SER A 229 11.95 14.88 16.11
CA SER A 229 12.02 13.74 17.04
C SER A 229 10.62 13.41 17.51
N SER A 230 10.27 12.12 17.61
CA SER A 230 9.05 11.65 18.27
C SER A 230 8.94 12.30 19.64
N GLY A 231 8.08 13.30 19.77
CA GLY A 231 7.97 14.14 20.95
C GLY A 231 6.74 15.02 20.86
N THR A 232 6.39 15.62 21.99
CA THR A 232 5.14 16.32 22.34
C THR A 232 4.55 17.18 21.20
N ARG A 233 5.36 17.81 20.34
CA ARG A 233 4.87 18.72 19.29
C ARG A 233 4.29 18.01 18.08
N ARG A 234 4.94 16.93 17.60
CA ARG A 234 4.43 16.08 16.50
C ARG A 234 3.11 15.45 16.92
N ASP A 235 3.10 14.81 18.09
CA ASP A 235 1.93 14.08 18.60
C ASP A 235 0.76 15.03 18.85
N GLN A 236 1.02 16.23 19.40
CA GLN A 236 0.00 17.27 19.59
C GLN A 236 -0.62 17.72 18.26
N LYS A 237 0.20 17.96 17.23
CA LYS A 237 -0.30 18.38 15.92
C LYS A 237 -1.10 17.30 15.22
N ILE A 238 -0.65 16.05 15.30
CA ILE A 238 -1.41 14.89 14.79
C ILE A 238 -2.75 14.80 15.52
N GLN A 239 -2.77 14.89 16.84
CA GLN A 239 -3.98 14.87 17.65
C GLN A 239 -4.93 16.02 17.34
N GLU A 240 -4.42 17.24 17.15
CA GLU A 240 -5.23 18.40 16.77
C GLU A 240 -5.95 18.18 15.44
N VAL A 241 -5.22 17.68 14.44
CA VAL A 241 -5.76 17.39 13.13
C VAL A 241 -6.77 16.23 13.17
N LEU A 242 -6.46 15.17 13.92
CA LEU A 242 -7.37 14.02 14.06
C LEU A 242 -8.68 14.42 14.75
N ARG A 243 -8.64 15.28 15.77
CA ARG A 243 -9.86 15.82 16.45
C ARG A 243 -10.78 16.60 15.50
N GLN A 244 -10.24 17.23 14.46
CA GLN A 244 -11.04 17.97 13.47
C GLN A 244 -11.69 17.07 12.42
N LEU A 245 -11.19 15.83 12.26
CA LEU A 245 -11.59 14.91 11.19
C LEU A 245 -12.39 13.70 11.69
N VAL A 246 -12.28 13.37 12.96
CA VAL A 246 -13.01 12.26 13.59
C VAL A 246 -14.04 12.89 14.50
N PRO A 247 -15.35 12.81 14.15
CA PRO A 247 -16.44 13.35 14.96
C PRO A 247 -16.60 12.63 16.30
#